data_79e615967c86baa8f9763d136babed3a
#
_entry.id   79e615967c86baa8f9763d136babed3a
#
_cell.length_a   1.000
_cell.length_b   1.000
_cell.length_c   1.000
_cell.angle_alpha   90.00
_cell.angle_beta   90.00
_cell.angle_gamma   90.00
#
_symmetry.space_group_name_H-M   'P 1'
#
loop_
_entity.id
_entity.type
_entity.pdbx_description
1 polymer ?
#
loop_
_entity_poly.entity_id
_entity_poly.type
_entity_poly.pdbx_seq_one_letter_code
_entity_poly.pdbx_strand_id
1 'polypeptide(L)'
;MNLALFDLDHTLLSGDSDFEWAQFLIEQGVLDREVYEARNQTFFDQYKNGTLDIREFLAFQLKPLSRHPRRVLDGWHHQFMQKKILPILRPRARELVERHRGDLCAIVTATNSFVTAPIAREFGIDHLIATEPAHAGGEFTGEVTGTPCFREGKFTRLVDWLALRGVSLASFAQSWFYSDSLNDLPLLSRVTHPVAVDPDDTLRAHAEKHHWQIISLQ
;
A
#
# COMPACT_ATOMS: atom_id res chain seq x y z
N MET A 1 -20.35 5.96 -13.84
CA MET A 1 -19.58 5.15 -12.89
C MET A 1 -18.43 6.00 -12.40
N ASN A 2 -18.11 5.97 -11.12
CA ASN A 2 -16.97 6.67 -10.53
C ASN A 2 -15.88 5.68 -10.10
N LEU A 3 -14.69 6.20 -9.76
CA LEU A 3 -13.55 5.43 -9.30
C LEU A 3 -13.06 6.01 -7.97
N ALA A 4 -12.90 5.16 -6.95
CA ALA A 4 -12.30 5.53 -5.69
C ALA A 4 -11.06 4.68 -5.41
N LEU A 5 -9.92 5.33 -5.31
CA LEU A 5 -8.62 4.72 -5.05
C LEU A 5 -8.16 5.11 -3.65
N PHE A 6 -7.59 4.15 -2.94
CA PHE A 6 -7.12 4.35 -1.57
C PHE A 6 -5.68 3.85 -1.47
N ASP A 7 -4.78 4.69 -1.00
CA ASP A 7 -3.54 4.20 -0.43
C ASP A 7 -3.83 3.46 0.88
N LEU A 8 -2.92 2.62 1.36
CA LEU A 8 -3.16 1.76 2.50
C LEU A 8 -2.43 2.23 3.76
N ASP A 9 -1.10 2.18 3.72
CA ASP A 9 -0.24 2.43 4.87
C ASP A 9 -0.28 3.92 5.25
N HIS A 10 -0.44 4.22 6.54
CA HIS A 10 -0.67 5.56 7.08
C HIS A 10 -1.93 6.28 6.55
N THR A 11 -2.62 5.73 5.56
CA THR A 11 -3.88 6.24 5.01
C THR A 11 -5.10 5.53 5.61
N LEU A 12 -5.41 4.30 5.18
CA LEU A 12 -6.49 3.48 5.76
C LEU A 12 -6.06 2.83 7.08
N LEU A 13 -4.78 2.54 7.24
CA LEU A 13 -4.16 2.08 8.48
C LEU A 13 -3.54 3.26 9.23
N SER A 14 -3.43 3.15 10.56
CA SER A 14 -2.67 4.11 11.38
C SER A 14 -1.17 3.81 11.45
N GLY A 15 -0.70 2.78 10.71
CA GLY A 15 0.68 2.33 10.66
C GLY A 15 1.03 1.79 9.28
N ASP A 16 2.21 1.17 9.17
CA ASP A 16 2.78 0.62 7.96
C ASP A 16 2.73 -0.91 8.00
N SER A 17 2.02 -1.53 7.05
CA SER A 17 1.80 -2.97 7.02
C SER A 17 3.07 -3.79 6.71
N ASP A 18 4.02 -3.24 5.95
CA ASP A 18 5.32 -3.88 5.67
C ASP A 18 6.21 -3.87 6.92
N PHE A 19 6.24 -2.74 7.63
CA PHE A 19 6.94 -2.61 8.91
C PHE A 19 6.36 -3.58 9.95
N GLU A 20 5.04 -3.62 10.10
CA GLU A 20 4.38 -4.52 11.05
C GLU A 20 4.58 -6.00 10.71
N TRP A 21 4.66 -6.35 9.40
CA TRP A 21 5.01 -7.71 8.99
C TRP A 21 6.43 -8.09 9.44
N ALA A 22 7.41 -7.21 9.25
CA ALA A 22 8.77 -7.42 9.74
C ALA A 22 8.82 -7.55 11.27
N GLN A 23 8.12 -6.68 12.02
CA GLN A 23 8.02 -6.76 13.48
C GLN A 23 7.37 -8.08 13.94
N PHE A 24 6.32 -8.52 13.27
CA PHE A 24 5.70 -9.81 13.54
C PHE A 24 6.70 -10.96 13.35
N LEU A 25 7.47 -10.98 12.27
CA LEU A 25 8.47 -12.02 12.01
C LEU A 25 9.63 -11.98 13.01
N ILE A 26 10.03 -10.80 13.51
CA ILE A 26 10.99 -10.64 14.59
C ILE A 26 10.45 -11.26 15.88
N GLU A 27 9.21 -10.99 16.24
CA GLU A 27 8.55 -11.55 17.43
C GLU A 27 8.37 -13.08 17.34
N GLN A 28 8.28 -13.64 16.14
CA GLN A 28 8.27 -15.10 15.92
C GLN A 28 9.70 -15.70 15.96
N GLY A 29 10.74 -14.90 16.13
CA GLY A 29 12.15 -15.37 16.11
C GLY A 29 12.65 -15.77 14.72
N VAL A 30 11.96 -15.30 13.65
CA VAL A 30 12.29 -15.61 12.24
C VAL A 30 13.34 -14.64 11.71
N LEU A 31 13.29 -13.37 12.16
CA LEU A 31 14.18 -12.30 11.72
C LEU A 31 15.01 -11.80 12.90
N ASP A 32 16.26 -11.43 12.61
CA ASP A 32 17.13 -10.77 13.58
C ASP A 32 16.68 -9.31 13.79
N ARG A 33 16.38 -8.95 15.04
CA ARG A 33 15.86 -7.64 15.42
C ARG A 33 16.80 -6.51 15.04
N GLU A 34 18.08 -6.61 15.44
CA GLU A 34 19.04 -5.52 15.28
C GLU A 34 19.27 -5.23 13.79
N VAL A 35 19.40 -6.29 12.99
CA VAL A 35 19.60 -6.19 11.54
C VAL A 35 18.41 -5.55 10.85
N TYR A 36 17.19 -6.01 11.16
CA TYR A 36 15.98 -5.55 10.48
C TYR A 36 15.54 -4.16 10.92
N GLU A 37 15.62 -3.83 12.21
CA GLU A 37 15.28 -2.49 12.71
C GLU A 37 16.24 -1.43 12.15
N ALA A 38 17.55 -1.67 12.17
CA ALA A 38 18.53 -0.75 11.59
C ALA A 38 18.31 -0.52 10.09
N ARG A 39 18.00 -1.60 9.34
CA ARG A 39 17.78 -1.49 7.91
C ARG A 39 16.45 -0.80 7.56
N ASN A 40 15.39 -1.12 8.29
CA ASN A 40 14.09 -0.45 8.12
C ASN A 40 14.19 1.04 8.44
N GLN A 41 14.93 1.44 9.47
CA GLN A 41 15.17 2.86 9.77
C GLN A 41 15.87 3.56 8.59
N THR A 42 16.89 2.92 8.00
CA THR A 42 17.59 3.46 6.83
C THR A 42 16.61 3.67 5.65
N PHE A 43 15.77 2.69 5.35
CA PHE A 43 14.77 2.79 4.27
C PHE A 43 13.70 3.84 4.56
N PHE A 44 13.26 3.97 5.80
CA PHE A 44 12.32 5.00 6.21
C PHE A 44 12.88 6.42 6.00
N ASP A 45 14.14 6.63 6.37
CA ASP A 45 14.82 7.91 6.16
C ASP A 45 14.97 8.22 4.66
N GLN A 46 15.33 7.23 3.85
CA GLN A 46 15.39 7.35 2.38
C GLN A 46 14.00 7.63 1.78
N TYR A 47 12.95 6.99 2.28
CA TYR A 47 11.56 7.24 1.85
C TYR A 47 11.16 8.70 2.10
N LYS A 48 11.40 9.20 3.31
CA LYS A 48 11.10 10.60 3.68
C LYS A 48 11.90 11.62 2.85
N ASN A 49 13.17 11.32 2.58
CA ASN A 49 14.05 12.19 1.81
C ASN A 49 13.85 12.05 0.29
N GLY A 50 12.97 11.17 -0.15
CA GLY A 50 12.71 10.92 -1.57
C GLY A 50 13.84 10.19 -2.31
N THR A 51 14.80 9.58 -1.60
CA THR A 51 15.98 8.90 -2.15
C THR A 51 15.90 7.37 -2.12
N LEU A 52 14.75 6.81 -1.71
CA LEU A 52 14.55 5.37 -1.60
C LEU A 52 14.75 4.68 -2.97
N ASP A 53 15.70 3.74 -3.02
CA ASP A 53 15.77 2.75 -4.10
C ASP A 53 14.73 1.65 -3.83
N ILE A 54 13.63 1.70 -4.57
CA ILE A 54 12.52 0.76 -4.39
C ILE A 54 12.92 -0.69 -4.66
N ARG A 55 13.89 -0.95 -5.54
CA ARG A 55 14.32 -2.31 -5.86
C ARG A 55 15.14 -2.90 -4.72
N GLU A 56 16.04 -2.10 -4.13
CA GLU A 56 16.81 -2.51 -2.96
C GLU A 56 15.90 -2.78 -1.76
N PHE A 57 14.95 -1.88 -1.52
CA PHE A 57 13.93 -2.05 -0.48
C PHE A 57 13.14 -3.35 -0.66
N LEU A 58 12.58 -3.58 -1.84
CA LEU A 58 11.78 -4.77 -2.12
C LEU A 58 12.59 -6.06 -2.06
N ALA A 59 13.84 -6.06 -2.54
CA ALA A 59 14.73 -7.22 -2.40
C ALA A 59 14.98 -7.59 -0.93
N PHE A 60 15.04 -6.60 -0.05
CA PHE A 60 15.15 -6.82 1.38
C PHE A 60 13.83 -7.34 2.00
N GLN A 61 12.70 -6.68 1.71
CA GLN A 61 11.40 -7.01 2.29
C GLN A 61 10.83 -8.35 1.80
N LEU A 62 11.07 -8.72 0.54
CA LEU A 62 10.56 -9.98 -0.01
C LEU A 62 11.45 -11.20 0.30
N LYS A 63 12.70 -10.97 0.74
CA LYS A 63 13.64 -12.05 1.06
C LYS A 63 13.10 -13.06 2.08
N PRO A 64 12.41 -12.66 3.17
CA PRO A 64 11.82 -13.61 4.10
C PRO A 64 10.77 -14.53 3.44
N LEU A 65 10.01 -14.02 2.47
CA LEU A 65 9.00 -14.81 1.76
C LEU A 65 9.62 -15.98 1.00
N SER A 66 10.80 -15.80 0.38
CA SER A 66 11.48 -16.87 -0.37
C SER A 66 12.15 -17.94 0.51
N ARG A 67 12.25 -17.69 1.82
CA ARG A 67 12.93 -18.60 2.75
C ARG A 67 12.00 -19.59 3.44
N HIS A 68 10.71 -19.43 3.25
CA HIS A 68 9.70 -20.24 3.94
C HIS A 68 8.63 -20.76 2.97
N PRO A 69 8.18 -22.02 3.12
CA PRO A 69 7.10 -22.55 2.32
C PRO A 69 5.82 -21.74 2.42
N ARG A 70 5.09 -21.58 1.32
CA ARG A 70 3.86 -20.78 1.23
C ARG A 70 2.87 -21.12 2.35
N ARG A 71 2.66 -22.40 2.67
CA ARG A 71 1.77 -22.82 3.75
C ARG A 71 2.14 -22.28 5.13
N VAL A 72 3.45 -22.09 5.40
CA VAL A 72 3.96 -21.52 6.65
C VAL A 72 3.66 -20.04 6.69
N LEU A 73 3.95 -19.34 5.59
CA LEU A 73 3.67 -17.91 5.44
C LEU A 73 2.18 -17.62 5.58
N ASP A 74 1.30 -18.42 4.98
CA ASP A 74 -0.17 -18.26 5.10
C ASP A 74 -0.63 -18.44 6.55
N GLY A 75 -0.04 -19.41 7.29
CA GLY A 75 -0.33 -19.60 8.72
C GLY A 75 0.12 -18.43 9.59
N TRP A 76 1.30 -17.87 9.30
CA TRP A 76 1.80 -16.67 9.97
C TRP A 76 0.96 -15.44 9.63
N HIS A 77 0.54 -15.31 8.38
CA HIS A 77 -0.27 -14.19 7.92
C HIS A 77 -1.60 -14.11 8.68
N HIS A 78 -2.23 -15.23 8.98
CA HIS A 78 -3.45 -15.25 9.79
C HIS A 78 -3.21 -14.67 11.20
N GLN A 79 -2.10 -15.04 11.85
CA GLN A 79 -1.74 -14.50 13.16
C GLN A 79 -1.35 -13.01 13.08
N PHE A 80 -0.64 -12.63 12.01
CA PHE A 80 -0.26 -11.25 11.73
C PHE A 80 -1.49 -10.33 11.63
N MET A 81 -2.51 -10.73 10.88
CA MET A 81 -3.75 -9.98 10.78
C MET A 81 -4.34 -9.69 12.16
N GLN A 82 -4.44 -10.71 13.03
CA GLN A 82 -5.03 -10.58 14.36
C GLN A 82 -4.19 -9.70 15.31
N LYS A 83 -2.86 -9.89 15.29
CA LYS A 83 -1.97 -9.27 16.28
C LYS A 83 -1.51 -7.86 15.90
N LYS A 84 -1.37 -7.60 14.59
CA LYS A 84 -0.72 -6.40 14.06
C LYS A 84 -1.65 -5.52 13.26
N ILE A 85 -2.47 -6.10 12.38
CA ILE A 85 -3.28 -5.30 11.45
C ILE A 85 -4.60 -4.83 12.07
N LEU A 86 -5.37 -5.73 12.68
CA LEU A 86 -6.67 -5.34 13.24
C LEU A 86 -6.57 -4.20 14.26
N PRO A 87 -5.52 -4.12 15.13
CA PRO A 87 -5.37 -3.01 16.07
C PRO A 87 -5.11 -1.64 15.41
N ILE A 88 -4.56 -1.61 14.19
CA ILE A 88 -4.22 -0.38 13.48
C ILE A 88 -5.21 0.00 12.37
N LEU A 89 -6.31 -0.74 12.23
CA LEU A 89 -7.41 -0.36 11.33
C LEU A 89 -8.11 0.89 11.88
N ARG A 90 -8.23 1.91 11.05
CA ARG A 90 -8.93 3.15 11.43
C ARG A 90 -10.45 2.99 11.25
N PRO A 91 -11.27 3.19 12.28
CA PRO A 91 -12.74 3.13 12.14
C PRO A 91 -13.27 4.09 11.09
N ARG A 92 -12.76 5.33 11.07
CA ARG A 92 -13.14 6.36 10.09
C ARG A 92 -12.72 6.01 8.64
N ALA A 93 -11.69 5.17 8.46
CA ALA A 93 -11.33 4.67 7.14
C ALA A 93 -12.41 3.73 6.59
N ARG A 94 -13.03 2.88 7.45
CA ARG A 94 -14.17 2.05 7.04
C ARG A 94 -15.37 2.92 6.62
N GLU A 95 -15.66 4.00 7.35
CA GLU A 95 -16.72 4.95 6.99
C GLU A 95 -16.40 5.66 5.66
N LEU A 96 -15.14 6.01 5.42
CA LEU A 96 -14.70 6.59 4.15
C LEU A 96 -14.93 5.64 2.98
N VAL A 97 -14.51 4.38 3.11
CA VAL A 97 -14.71 3.36 2.07
C VAL A 97 -16.21 3.13 1.81
N GLU A 98 -17.04 3.09 2.85
CA GLU A 98 -18.48 2.89 2.73
C GLU A 98 -19.17 4.04 1.96
N ARG A 99 -18.66 5.28 2.00
CA ARG A 99 -19.17 6.40 1.18
C ARG A 99 -19.03 6.14 -0.33
N HIS A 100 -18.08 5.28 -0.69
CA HIS A 100 -17.81 4.89 -2.08
C HIS A 100 -18.42 3.53 -2.48
N ARG A 101 -19.38 3.02 -1.69
CA ARG A 101 -19.99 1.69 -1.90
C ARG A 101 -20.58 1.47 -3.30
N GLY A 102 -20.98 2.53 -3.99
CA GLY A 102 -21.52 2.47 -5.35
C GLY A 102 -20.48 2.70 -6.46
N ASP A 103 -19.24 2.98 -6.09
CA ASP A 103 -18.14 3.28 -7.00
C ASP A 103 -17.25 2.04 -7.24
N LEU A 104 -16.45 2.06 -8.30
CA LEU A 104 -15.37 1.08 -8.46
C LEU A 104 -14.26 1.44 -7.47
N CYS A 105 -14.04 0.60 -6.45
CA CYS A 105 -13.05 0.84 -5.41
C CYS A 105 -11.83 -0.06 -5.60
N ALA A 106 -10.62 0.50 -5.38
CA ALA A 106 -9.38 -0.28 -5.32
C ALA A 106 -8.41 0.30 -4.28
N ILE A 107 -7.68 -0.57 -3.59
CA ILE A 107 -6.48 -0.18 -2.85
C ILE A 107 -5.30 -0.12 -3.81
N VAL A 108 -4.47 0.94 -3.71
CA VAL A 108 -3.26 1.14 -4.51
C VAL A 108 -2.09 1.36 -3.56
N THR A 109 -1.29 0.34 -3.31
CA THR A 109 -0.23 0.36 -2.28
C THR A 109 1.13 -0.09 -2.81
N ALA A 110 2.21 0.48 -2.25
CA ALA A 110 3.57 0.03 -2.53
C ALA A 110 3.90 -1.31 -1.88
N THR A 111 3.27 -1.62 -0.76
CA THR A 111 3.43 -2.89 -0.04
C THR A 111 2.96 -4.07 -0.89
N ASN A 112 3.62 -5.20 -0.74
CA ASN A 112 3.40 -6.37 -1.58
C ASN A 112 2.01 -7.01 -1.36
N SER A 113 1.48 -7.65 -2.43
CA SER A 113 0.13 -8.22 -2.44
C SER A 113 -0.06 -9.37 -1.45
N PHE A 114 0.99 -10.11 -1.09
CA PHE A 114 0.91 -11.16 -0.07
C PHE A 114 0.51 -10.59 1.29
N VAL A 115 1.15 -9.49 1.70
CA VAL A 115 0.84 -8.83 2.97
C VAL A 115 -0.52 -8.15 2.92
N THR A 116 -0.85 -7.47 1.82
CA THR A 116 -1.96 -6.51 1.76
C THR A 116 -3.30 -7.08 1.28
N ALA A 117 -3.32 -8.21 0.56
CA ALA A 117 -4.59 -8.76 0.05
C ALA A 117 -5.61 -9.13 1.15
N PRO A 118 -5.23 -9.73 2.30
CA PRO A 118 -6.16 -9.93 3.41
C PRO A 118 -6.63 -8.62 4.04
N ILE A 119 -5.77 -7.58 4.06
CA ILE A 119 -6.13 -6.27 4.60
C ILE A 119 -7.19 -5.59 3.72
N ALA A 120 -7.06 -5.68 2.40
CA ALA A 120 -8.07 -5.17 1.47
C ALA A 120 -9.46 -5.79 1.73
N ARG A 121 -9.50 -7.11 2.01
CA ARG A 121 -10.75 -7.80 2.35
C ARG A 121 -11.38 -7.31 3.66
N GLU A 122 -10.58 -6.89 4.65
CA GLU A 122 -11.07 -6.31 5.90
C GLU A 122 -11.82 -4.97 5.68
N PHE A 123 -11.47 -4.25 4.62
CA PHE A 123 -12.19 -3.04 4.19
C PHE A 123 -13.35 -3.32 3.22
N GLY A 124 -13.56 -4.60 2.83
CA GLY A 124 -14.58 -4.96 1.83
C GLY A 124 -14.23 -4.47 0.42
N ILE A 125 -12.94 -4.23 0.13
CA ILE A 125 -12.46 -3.81 -1.19
C ILE A 125 -11.91 -5.04 -1.94
N ASP A 126 -12.58 -5.41 -3.04
CA ASP A 126 -12.23 -6.60 -3.82
C ASP A 126 -11.01 -6.39 -4.74
N HIS A 127 -10.64 -5.14 -5.00
CA HIS A 127 -9.58 -4.82 -5.95
C HIS A 127 -8.36 -4.26 -5.24
N LEU A 128 -7.22 -4.89 -5.50
CA LEU A 128 -5.91 -4.52 -4.97
C LEU A 128 -4.93 -4.32 -6.12
N ILE A 129 -4.28 -3.16 -6.14
CA ILE A 129 -3.18 -2.80 -7.03
C ILE A 129 -1.96 -2.62 -6.12
N ALA A 130 -1.12 -3.64 -6.05
CA ALA A 130 0.00 -3.72 -5.13
C ALA A 130 1.30 -4.11 -5.86
N THR A 131 2.44 -4.05 -5.21
CA THR A 131 3.65 -4.70 -5.72
C THR A 131 3.46 -6.21 -5.68
N GLU A 132 3.75 -6.90 -6.80
CA GLU A 132 3.53 -8.34 -6.91
C GLU A 132 4.82 -9.12 -6.64
N PRO A 133 4.87 -9.95 -5.59
CA PRO A 133 5.98 -10.88 -5.39
C PRO A 133 6.00 -11.94 -6.50
N ALA A 134 7.19 -12.24 -7.03
CA ALA A 134 7.35 -13.28 -8.03
C ALA A 134 7.21 -14.70 -7.42
N HIS A 135 6.67 -15.62 -8.23
CA HIS A 135 6.42 -17.00 -7.83
C HIS A 135 7.09 -17.99 -8.80
N ALA A 136 7.56 -19.10 -8.26
CA ALA A 136 7.97 -20.29 -9.00
C ALA A 136 7.47 -21.54 -8.30
N GLY A 137 6.72 -22.39 -9.01
CA GLY A 137 6.16 -23.62 -8.43
C GLY A 137 5.21 -23.40 -7.23
N GLY A 138 4.57 -22.23 -7.14
CA GLY A 138 3.66 -21.87 -6.05
C GLY A 138 4.34 -21.22 -4.83
N GLU A 139 5.68 -21.19 -4.82
CA GLU A 139 6.50 -20.56 -3.76
C GLU A 139 7.03 -19.18 -4.21
N PHE A 140 7.28 -18.28 -3.26
CA PHE A 140 7.86 -16.98 -3.54
C PHE A 140 9.35 -17.09 -3.86
N THR A 141 9.82 -16.28 -4.83
CA THR A 141 11.25 -16.25 -5.21
C THR A 141 12.05 -15.20 -4.46
N GLY A 142 11.39 -14.25 -3.80
CA GLY A 142 12.01 -13.09 -3.17
C GLY A 142 12.20 -11.91 -4.14
N GLU A 143 11.76 -12.05 -5.38
CA GLU A 143 11.81 -11.02 -6.41
C GLU A 143 10.44 -10.40 -6.67
N VAL A 144 10.39 -9.37 -7.51
CA VAL A 144 9.17 -8.66 -7.92
C VAL A 144 8.81 -9.04 -9.34
N THR A 145 7.52 -9.25 -9.60
CA THR A 145 6.97 -9.39 -10.95
C THR A 145 6.48 -8.03 -11.46
N GLY A 146 7.01 -7.61 -12.61
CA GLY A 146 6.58 -6.38 -13.28
C GLY A 146 7.06 -5.10 -12.59
N THR A 147 6.27 -4.04 -12.71
CA THR A 147 6.59 -2.73 -12.17
C THR A 147 6.21 -2.64 -10.69
N PRO A 148 7.12 -2.24 -9.78
CA PRO A 148 6.76 -1.93 -8.39
C PRO A 148 5.67 -0.85 -8.31
N CYS A 149 4.71 -1.02 -7.38
CA CYS A 149 3.60 -0.09 -7.19
C CYS A 149 4.02 1.12 -6.33
N PHE A 150 5.04 1.85 -6.77
CA PHE A 150 5.63 2.97 -6.05
C PHE A 150 5.79 4.19 -6.96
N ARG A 151 5.44 5.38 -6.47
CA ARG A 151 5.48 6.64 -7.23
C ARG A 151 4.76 6.53 -8.59
N GLU A 152 5.46 6.78 -9.71
CA GLU A 152 4.93 6.61 -11.07
C GLU A 152 4.41 5.18 -11.32
N GLY A 153 4.99 4.18 -10.64
CA GLY A 153 4.55 2.79 -10.73
C GLY A 153 3.10 2.59 -10.26
N LYS A 154 2.60 3.36 -9.30
CA LYS A 154 1.18 3.32 -8.89
C LYS A 154 0.28 3.68 -10.08
N PHE A 155 0.61 4.75 -10.80
CA PHE A 155 -0.16 5.15 -11.98
C PHE A 155 -0.04 4.13 -13.12
N THR A 156 1.17 3.65 -13.42
CA THR A 156 1.39 2.63 -14.46
C THR A 156 0.54 1.39 -14.19
N ARG A 157 0.58 0.86 -12.97
CA ARG A 157 -0.21 -0.32 -12.60
C ARG A 157 -1.71 -0.06 -12.59
N LEU A 158 -2.15 1.13 -12.22
CA LEU A 158 -3.55 1.53 -12.35
C LEU A 158 -4.00 1.51 -13.82
N VAL A 159 -3.20 2.07 -14.73
CA VAL A 159 -3.50 2.05 -16.17
C VAL A 159 -3.61 0.63 -16.70
N ASP A 160 -2.66 -0.25 -16.36
CA ASP A 160 -2.68 -1.67 -16.75
C ASP A 160 -3.93 -2.37 -16.21
N TRP A 161 -4.26 -2.13 -14.93
CA TRP A 161 -5.44 -2.71 -14.28
C TRP A 161 -6.77 -2.25 -14.90
N LEU A 162 -6.87 -0.97 -15.29
CA LEU A 162 -8.03 -0.43 -16.00
C LEU A 162 -8.12 -0.96 -17.44
N ALA A 163 -6.99 -1.08 -18.14
CA ALA A 163 -6.94 -1.61 -19.51
C ALA A 163 -7.45 -3.07 -19.58
N LEU A 164 -7.12 -3.91 -18.58
CA LEU A 164 -7.66 -5.27 -18.48
C LEU A 164 -9.19 -5.30 -18.34
N ARG A 165 -9.82 -4.19 -17.97
CA ARG A 165 -11.28 -4.01 -17.86
C ARG A 165 -11.88 -3.30 -19.07
N GLY A 166 -11.07 -2.97 -20.07
CA GLY A 166 -11.50 -2.26 -21.27
C GLY A 166 -11.86 -0.79 -21.01
N VAL A 167 -11.38 -0.19 -19.93
CA VAL A 167 -11.63 1.21 -19.56
C VAL A 167 -10.32 1.97 -19.33
N SER A 168 -10.41 3.29 -19.28
CA SER A 168 -9.31 4.18 -18.91
C SER A 168 -9.73 5.09 -17.76
N LEU A 169 -8.78 5.80 -17.16
CA LEU A 169 -9.09 6.77 -16.10
C LEU A 169 -10.09 7.84 -16.57
N ALA A 170 -10.00 8.27 -17.84
CA ALA A 170 -10.91 9.23 -18.44
C ALA A 170 -12.35 8.69 -18.67
N SER A 171 -12.56 7.37 -18.53
CA SER A 171 -13.90 6.76 -18.63
C SER A 171 -14.78 7.02 -17.41
N PHE A 172 -14.21 7.49 -16.32
CA PHE A 172 -14.94 7.77 -15.08
C PHE A 172 -15.38 9.23 -15.01
N ALA A 173 -16.63 9.46 -14.60
CA ALA A 173 -17.15 10.81 -14.41
C ALA A 173 -16.37 11.54 -13.29
N GLN A 174 -16.04 10.82 -12.25
CA GLN A 174 -15.23 11.30 -11.11
C GLN A 174 -14.27 10.20 -10.69
N SER A 175 -13.08 10.61 -10.24
CA SER A 175 -12.07 9.73 -9.68
C SER A 175 -11.45 10.37 -8.44
N TRP A 176 -11.37 9.61 -7.35
CA TRP A 176 -10.72 10.00 -6.10
C TRP A 176 -9.46 9.19 -5.89
N PHE A 177 -8.46 9.81 -5.29
CA PHE A 177 -7.35 9.10 -4.69
C PHE A 177 -7.02 9.71 -3.32
N TYR A 178 -7.02 8.87 -2.30
CA TYR A 178 -6.77 9.18 -0.90
C TYR A 178 -5.37 8.72 -0.53
N SER A 179 -4.51 9.61 -0.04
CA SER A 179 -3.13 9.29 0.33
C SER A 179 -2.58 10.28 1.37
N ASP A 180 -1.63 9.82 2.20
CA ASP A 180 -0.90 10.60 3.19
C ASP A 180 0.44 11.14 2.70
N SER A 181 0.98 10.64 1.58
CA SER A 181 2.37 10.83 1.16
C SER A 181 2.55 11.60 -0.15
N LEU A 182 3.53 12.52 -0.18
CA LEU A 182 3.94 13.19 -1.42
C LEU A 182 4.51 12.22 -2.46
N ASN A 183 4.99 11.03 -2.08
CA ASN A 183 5.41 10.02 -3.03
C ASN A 183 4.29 9.57 -3.98
N ASP A 184 3.03 9.82 -3.61
CA ASP A 184 1.84 9.52 -4.40
C ASP A 184 1.39 10.66 -5.32
N LEU A 185 2.14 11.77 -5.35
CA LEU A 185 1.87 12.91 -6.22
C LEU A 185 1.64 12.52 -7.69
N PRO A 186 2.38 11.57 -8.28
CA PRO A 186 2.13 11.15 -9.66
C PRO A 186 0.71 10.67 -9.92
N LEU A 187 0.09 9.95 -8.97
CA LEU A 187 -1.29 9.49 -9.10
C LEU A 187 -2.30 10.55 -8.61
N LEU A 188 -2.02 11.23 -7.48
CA LEU A 188 -2.86 12.31 -6.97
C LEU A 188 -3.12 13.39 -8.03
N SER A 189 -2.10 13.74 -8.82
CA SER A 189 -2.22 14.77 -9.87
C SER A 189 -3.04 14.34 -11.10
N ARG A 190 -3.44 13.07 -11.19
CA ARG A 190 -4.14 12.51 -12.37
C ARG A 190 -5.61 12.19 -12.11
N VAL A 191 -6.04 12.20 -10.86
CA VAL A 191 -7.46 12.01 -10.50
C VAL A 191 -8.19 13.35 -10.48
N THR A 192 -9.53 13.30 -10.58
CA THR A 192 -10.35 14.53 -10.52
C THR A 192 -10.47 15.09 -9.10
N HIS A 193 -10.32 14.25 -8.08
CA HIS A 193 -10.44 14.60 -6.67
C HIS A 193 -9.26 14.02 -5.88
N PRO A 194 -8.10 14.69 -5.88
CA PRO A 194 -7.01 14.33 -4.97
C PRO A 194 -7.39 14.70 -3.54
N VAL A 195 -7.18 13.76 -2.60
CA VAL A 195 -7.49 13.96 -1.18
C VAL A 195 -6.27 13.59 -0.34
N ALA A 196 -5.74 14.57 0.40
CA ALA A 196 -4.66 14.35 1.34
C ALA A 196 -5.25 13.90 2.70
N VAL A 197 -4.84 12.73 3.18
CA VAL A 197 -5.34 12.09 4.40
C VAL A 197 -4.26 12.11 5.47
N ASP A 198 -4.46 12.86 6.56
CA ASP A 198 -3.44 13.01 7.63
C ASP A 198 -2.01 13.22 7.05
N PRO A 199 -1.83 14.10 6.04
CA PRO A 199 -0.66 14.13 5.19
C PRO A 199 0.61 14.49 5.94
N ASP A 200 1.76 14.01 5.42
CA ASP A 200 3.06 14.52 5.79
C ASP A 200 3.16 16.04 5.47
N ASP A 201 4.16 16.73 6.07
CA ASP A 201 4.29 18.19 5.92
C ASP A 201 4.45 18.63 4.46
N THR A 202 5.08 17.80 3.63
CA THR A 202 5.35 18.11 2.22
C THR A 202 4.10 17.95 1.36
N LEU A 203 3.31 16.89 1.55
CA LEU A 203 2.03 16.73 0.89
C LEU A 203 1.02 17.78 1.40
N ARG A 204 1.02 18.10 2.70
CA ARG A 204 0.18 19.15 3.28
C ARG A 204 0.41 20.49 2.59
N ALA A 205 1.66 20.92 2.51
CA ALA A 205 2.02 22.18 1.85
C ALA A 205 1.61 22.17 0.36
N HIS A 206 1.78 21.04 -0.33
CA HIS A 206 1.36 20.89 -1.71
C HIS A 206 -0.17 20.98 -1.86
N ALA A 207 -0.92 20.27 -1.01
CA ALA A 207 -2.39 20.24 -1.01
C ALA A 207 -2.98 21.64 -0.75
N GLU A 208 -2.45 22.37 0.24
CA GLU A 208 -2.86 23.75 0.54
C GLU A 208 -2.61 24.69 -0.65
N LYS A 209 -1.42 24.59 -1.25
CA LYS A 209 -1.05 25.42 -2.44
C LYS A 209 -1.98 25.15 -3.64
N HIS A 210 -2.44 23.91 -3.81
CA HIS A 210 -3.26 23.51 -4.95
C HIS A 210 -4.76 23.39 -4.61
N HIS A 211 -5.17 23.83 -3.42
CA HIS A 211 -6.55 23.78 -2.92
C HIS A 211 -7.16 22.35 -2.94
N TRP A 212 -6.33 21.34 -2.67
CA TRP A 212 -6.80 19.99 -2.52
C TRP A 212 -7.49 19.78 -1.17
N GLN A 213 -8.43 18.86 -1.12
CA GLN A 213 -9.07 18.50 0.14
C GLN A 213 -8.06 17.84 1.08
N ILE A 214 -8.06 18.27 2.34
CA ILE A 214 -7.32 17.65 3.43
C ILE A 214 -8.32 17.12 4.44
N ILE A 215 -8.21 15.86 4.81
CA ILE A 215 -9.06 15.22 5.81
C ILE A 215 -8.21 14.51 6.86
N SER A 216 -8.84 14.20 8.02
CA SER A 216 -8.25 13.35 9.05
C SER A 216 -9.13 12.14 9.27
N LEU A 217 -8.49 10.96 9.38
CA LEU A 217 -9.10 9.69 9.76
C LEU A 217 -8.65 9.23 11.16
N GLN A 218 -7.94 10.10 11.90
CA GLN A 218 -7.52 9.85 13.28
C GLN A 218 -8.71 9.85 14.24
#